data_5782b66e36a518178137f392c4720996
#
_entry.id   5782b66e36a518178137f392c4720996
#
_cell.length_a   1.000
_cell.length_b   1.000
_cell.length_c   1.000
_cell.angle_alpha   90.00
_cell.angle_beta   90.00
_cell.angle_gamma   90.00
#
_symmetry.space_group_name_H-M   'P 1'
#
loop_
_entity.id
_entity.type
_entity.pdbx_description
1 polymer ?
#
loop_
_entity_poly.entity_id
_entity_poly.type
_entity_poly.pdbx_seq_one_letter_code
_entity_poly.pdbx_strand_id
1 'polypeptide(L)'
;MVNAAVVILAGTESHADTGRLVNGLETAKEFAETDGDDVELIFDGAGTQWIPELEAEDSDYHDLYQTVRDDTSVCDFCAGAFGVEDAVDDAGVVTLDDHDGHPSIRSLVADEYEVITF
;
A
#
# COMPACT_ATOMS: atom_id res chain seq x y z
N MET A 1 0.73 14.99 15.93
CA MET A 1 0.03 13.71 15.71
C MET A 1 -0.76 13.78 14.43
N VAL A 2 -0.33 13.01 13.45
CA VAL A 2 -0.98 12.94 12.15
C VAL A 2 -1.39 11.50 11.89
N ASN A 3 -2.58 11.33 11.29
CA ASN A 3 -3.01 10.04 10.76
C ASN A 3 -2.94 10.14 9.24
N ALA A 4 -2.16 9.30 8.60
CA ALA A 4 -2.00 9.31 7.15
C ALA A 4 -2.41 7.99 6.53
N ALA A 5 -3.11 8.04 5.41
CA ALA A 5 -3.36 6.89 4.55
C ALA A 5 -2.64 7.13 3.22
N VAL A 6 -1.57 6.41 3.01
CA VAL A 6 -0.79 6.48 1.77
C VAL A 6 -1.32 5.41 0.83
N VAL A 7 -1.87 5.82 -0.30
CA VAL A 7 -2.50 4.92 -1.27
C VAL A 7 -1.64 4.85 -2.53
N ILE A 8 -1.15 3.66 -2.84
CA ILE A 8 -0.35 3.41 -4.03
C ILE A 8 -1.28 2.91 -5.15
N LEU A 9 -1.47 3.73 -6.15
CA LEU A 9 -2.28 3.42 -7.33
C LEU A 9 -1.41 3.10 -8.55
N ALA A 10 -0.15 3.54 -8.53
CA ALA A 10 0.78 3.31 -9.63
C ALA A 10 1.07 1.82 -9.81
N GLY A 11 1.02 1.35 -11.04
CA GLY A 11 1.34 -0.02 -11.39
C GLY A 11 2.83 -0.24 -11.61
N THR A 12 3.15 -1.32 -12.33
CA THR A 12 4.54 -1.79 -12.49
C THR A 12 5.09 -1.56 -13.90
N GLU A 13 4.43 -0.76 -14.74
CA GLU A 13 4.69 -0.74 -16.19
C GLU A 13 5.75 0.27 -16.64
N SER A 14 6.08 1.28 -15.84
CA SER A 14 6.98 2.35 -16.29
C SER A 14 7.90 2.84 -15.18
N HIS A 15 8.97 3.53 -15.56
CA HIS A 15 9.86 4.20 -14.61
C HIS A 15 9.11 5.25 -13.78
N ALA A 16 8.17 5.95 -14.39
CA ALA A 16 7.36 6.95 -13.67
C ALA A 16 6.54 6.29 -12.57
N ASP A 17 5.98 5.12 -12.86
CA ASP A 17 5.22 4.35 -11.87
C ASP A 17 6.11 3.84 -10.75
N THR A 18 7.30 3.37 -11.07
CA THR A 18 8.29 2.96 -10.07
C THR A 18 8.66 4.13 -9.16
N GLY A 19 8.86 5.32 -9.74
CA GLY A 19 9.14 6.53 -8.98
C GLY A 19 8.01 6.89 -8.00
N ARG A 20 6.76 6.76 -8.44
CA ARG A 20 5.60 6.98 -7.57
C ARG A 20 5.56 5.97 -6.43
N LEU A 21 5.82 4.70 -6.72
CA LEU A 21 5.89 3.67 -5.69
C LEU A 21 6.93 4.03 -4.64
N VAL A 22 8.15 4.35 -5.05
CA VAL A 22 9.24 4.64 -4.13
C VAL A 22 8.92 5.86 -3.27
N ASN A 23 8.36 6.91 -3.88
CA ASN A 23 7.95 8.11 -3.14
C ASN A 23 6.84 7.78 -2.13
N GLY A 24 5.91 6.91 -2.48
CA GLY A 24 4.87 6.45 -1.57
C GLY A 24 5.42 5.66 -0.40
N LEU A 25 6.35 4.72 -0.66
CA LEU A 25 7.00 3.94 0.39
C LEU A 25 7.80 4.83 1.34
N GLU A 26 8.57 5.78 0.80
CA GLU A 26 9.35 6.72 1.62
C GLU A 26 8.44 7.62 2.46
N THR A 27 7.33 8.06 1.90
CA THR A 27 6.35 8.88 2.64
C THR A 27 5.74 8.07 3.78
N ALA A 28 5.32 6.83 3.52
CA ALA A 28 4.78 5.95 4.56
C ALA A 28 5.82 5.69 5.66
N LYS A 29 7.07 5.47 5.27
CA LYS A 29 8.17 5.25 6.21
C LYS A 29 8.38 6.46 7.13
N GLU A 30 8.34 7.66 6.59
CA GLU A 30 8.49 8.89 7.39
C GLU A 30 7.42 8.97 8.48
N PHE A 31 6.16 8.68 8.15
CA PHE A 31 5.09 8.64 9.15
C PHE A 31 5.29 7.51 10.15
N ALA A 32 5.67 6.32 9.68
CA ALA A 32 5.88 5.16 10.54
C ALA A 32 6.99 5.40 11.57
N GLU A 33 8.00 6.20 11.21
CA GLU A 33 9.14 6.50 12.06
C GLU A 33 8.96 7.76 12.91
N THR A 34 7.83 8.47 12.75
CA THR A 34 7.54 9.68 13.53
C THR A 34 6.67 9.31 14.74
N ASP A 35 7.18 9.55 15.93
CA ASP A 35 6.46 9.24 17.18
C ASP A 35 5.13 9.99 17.23
N GLY A 36 4.06 9.26 17.55
CA GLY A 36 2.73 9.82 17.69
C GLY A 36 1.92 9.87 16.38
N ASP A 37 2.55 9.63 15.24
CA ASP A 37 1.85 9.54 13.96
C ASP A 37 1.37 8.11 13.71
N ASP A 38 0.27 7.98 12.97
CA ASP A 38 -0.24 6.70 12.52
C ASP A 38 -0.28 6.68 10.99
N VAL A 39 0.06 5.55 10.39
CA VAL A 39 0.05 5.41 8.93
C VAL A 39 -0.60 4.10 8.51
N GLU A 40 -1.42 4.18 7.48
CA GLU A 40 -1.87 3.02 6.73
C GLU A 40 -1.31 3.14 5.32
N LEU A 41 -0.66 2.08 4.85
CA LEU A 41 -0.16 1.98 3.48
C LEU A 41 -1.06 1.02 2.73
N ILE A 42 -1.76 1.52 1.72
CA ILE A 42 -2.76 0.76 0.97
C ILE A 42 -2.34 0.65 -0.48
N PHE A 43 -2.19 -0.59 -0.96
CA PHE A 43 -1.98 -0.87 -2.39
C PHE A 43 -3.36 -1.09 -3.02
N ASP A 44 -3.72 -0.25 -3.97
CA ASP A 44 -5.04 -0.21 -4.58
C ASP A 44 -4.90 -0.17 -6.11
N GLY A 45 -5.92 -0.60 -6.83
CA GLY A 45 -5.88 -0.63 -8.29
C GLY A 45 -4.67 -1.39 -8.81
N ALA A 46 -4.02 -0.84 -9.81
CA ALA A 46 -2.80 -1.42 -10.39
C ALA A 46 -1.66 -1.51 -9.38
N GLY A 47 -1.70 -0.73 -8.30
CA GLY A 47 -0.71 -0.78 -7.22
C GLY A 47 -0.63 -2.14 -6.53
N THR A 48 -1.71 -2.92 -6.56
CA THR A 48 -1.71 -4.28 -5.98
C THR A 48 -0.67 -5.19 -6.60
N GLN A 49 -0.28 -4.93 -7.85
CA GLN A 49 0.73 -5.72 -8.57
C GLN A 49 2.11 -5.62 -7.94
N TRP A 50 2.36 -4.62 -7.09
CA TRP A 50 3.65 -4.46 -6.43
C TRP A 50 3.89 -5.49 -5.32
N ILE A 51 2.86 -6.11 -4.75
CA ILE A 51 3.04 -7.02 -3.62
C ILE A 51 3.97 -8.19 -3.95
N PRO A 52 3.74 -8.98 -5.01
CA PRO A 52 4.69 -10.06 -5.34
C PRO A 52 6.08 -9.54 -5.67
N GLU A 53 6.19 -8.37 -6.30
CA GLU A 53 7.49 -7.77 -6.62
C GLU A 53 8.26 -7.39 -5.34
N LEU A 54 7.59 -6.74 -4.39
CA LEU A 54 8.20 -6.24 -3.16
C LEU A 54 8.49 -7.34 -2.15
N GLU A 55 7.71 -8.43 -2.17
CA GLU A 55 7.94 -9.60 -1.31
C GLU A 55 9.18 -10.39 -1.76
N ALA A 56 9.60 -10.24 -3.01
CA ALA A 56 10.79 -10.90 -3.52
C ALA A 56 12.05 -10.28 -2.91
N GLU A 57 12.89 -11.11 -2.30
CA GLU A 57 14.08 -10.65 -1.59
C GLU A 57 15.13 -9.99 -2.50
N ASP A 58 15.09 -10.30 -3.80
CA ASP A 58 15.99 -9.73 -4.80
C ASP A 58 15.48 -8.41 -5.41
N SER A 59 14.32 -7.93 -4.99
CA SER A 59 13.84 -6.62 -5.41
C SER A 59 14.71 -5.51 -4.82
N ASP A 60 15.01 -4.49 -5.63
CA ASP A 60 15.76 -3.31 -5.19
C ASP A 60 15.05 -2.56 -4.06
N TYR A 61 13.73 -2.73 -3.94
CA TYR A 61 12.89 -2.01 -2.97
C TYR A 61 12.37 -2.91 -1.84
N HIS A 62 12.84 -4.15 -1.77
CA HIS A 62 12.41 -5.09 -0.73
C HIS A 62 12.69 -4.55 0.66
N ASP A 63 13.90 -4.05 0.92
CA ASP A 63 14.29 -3.54 2.23
C ASP A 63 13.45 -2.33 2.64
N LEU A 64 13.20 -1.41 1.71
CA LEU A 64 12.34 -0.26 1.96
C LEU A 64 10.91 -0.71 2.30
N TYR A 65 10.36 -1.64 1.53
CA TYR A 65 9.04 -2.21 1.78
C TYR A 65 8.95 -2.85 3.17
N GLN A 66 10.00 -3.56 3.60
CA GLN A 66 10.02 -4.21 4.92
C GLN A 66 9.83 -3.20 6.06
N THR A 67 10.29 -1.96 5.90
CA THR A 67 10.13 -0.93 6.94
C THR A 67 8.68 -0.53 7.18
N VAL A 68 7.79 -0.77 6.22
CA VAL A 68 6.37 -0.38 6.26
C VAL A 68 5.42 -1.57 6.10
N ARG A 69 5.96 -2.78 6.05
CA ARG A 69 5.15 -3.97 5.77
C ARG A 69 4.06 -4.20 6.79
N ASP A 70 4.34 -3.95 8.07
CA ASP A 70 3.36 -4.15 9.15
C ASP A 70 2.18 -3.17 9.05
N ASP A 71 2.35 -2.05 8.35
CA ASP A 71 1.31 -1.04 8.14
C ASP A 71 0.63 -1.20 6.77
N THR A 72 0.94 -2.28 6.05
CA THR A 72 0.51 -2.50 4.66
C THR A 72 -0.78 -3.31 4.59
N SER A 73 -1.68 -2.87 3.73
CA SER A 73 -2.88 -3.60 3.35
C SER A 73 -3.14 -3.44 1.84
N VAL A 74 -4.04 -4.25 1.32
CA VAL A 74 -4.29 -4.36 -0.12
C VAL A 74 -5.79 -4.36 -0.38
N CYS A 75 -6.24 -3.68 -1.42
CA CYS A 75 -7.62 -3.75 -1.88
C CYS A 75 -7.94 -5.18 -2.33
N ASP A 76 -8.91 -5.81 -1.69
CA ASP A 76 -9.29 -7.20 -1.98
C ASP A 76 -9.77 -7.37 -3.42
N PHE A 77 -10.70 -6.52 -3.86
CA PHE A 77 -11.24 -6.56 -5.22
C PHE A 77 -10.12 -6.39 -6.26
N CYS A 78 -9.25 -5.42 -6.07
CA CYS A 78 -8.20 -5.11 -7.04
C CYS A 78 -7.12 -6.19 -7.08
N ALA A 79 -6.83 -6.85 -5.96
CA ALA A 79 -5.92 -8.00 -5.95
C ALA A 79 -6.43 -9.10 -6.88
N GLY A 80 -7.73 -9.39 -6.85
CA GLY A 80 -8.35 -10.35 -7.78
C GLY A 80 -8.35 -9.83 -9.22
N ALA A 81 -8.72 -8.56 -9.43
CA ALA A 81 -8.80 -7.98 -10.77
C ALA A 81 -7.44 -7.94 -11.47
N PHE A 82 -6.36 -7.74 -10.72
CA PHE A 82 -5.00 -7.69 -11.27
C PHE A 82 -4.24 -9.01 -11.13
N GLY A 83 -4.91 -10.08 -10.70
CA GLY A 83 -4.36 -11.44 -10.73
C GLY A 83 -3.27 -11.72 -9.70
N VAL A 84 -3.24 -10.99 -8.58
CA VAL A 84 -2.23 -11.16 -7.52
C VAL A 84 -2.81 -11.70 -6.21
N GLU A 85 -4.04 -12.15 -6.23
CA GLU A 85 -4.76 -12.63 -5.05
C GLU A 85 -4.00 -13.73 -4.29
N ASP A 86 -3.48 -14.73 -5.04
CA ASP A 86 -2.73 -15.83 -4.42
C ASP A 86 -1.43 -15.34 -3.79
N ALA A 87 -0.72 -14.42 -4.46
CA ALA A 87 0.51 -13.85 -3.95
C ALA A 87 0.27 -13.03 -2.67
N VAL A 88 -0.82 -12.29 -2.61
CA VAL A 88 -1.22 -11.53 -1.42
C VAL A 88 -1.55 -12.47 -0.26
N ASP A 89 -2.31 -13.54 -0.52
CA ASP A 89 -2.65 -14.55 0.49
C ASP A 89 -1.39 -15.25 1.00
N ASP A 90 -0.50 -15.66 0.12
CA ASP A 90 0.75 -16.34 0.49
C ASP A 90 1.66 -15.43 1.32
N ALA A 91 1.67 -14.15 1.04
CA ALA A 91 2.44 -13.17 1.80
C ALA A 91 1.85 -12.85 3.17
N GLY A 92 0.58 -13.21 3.40
CA GLY A 92 -0.11 -12.90 4.64
C GLY A 92 -0.42 -11.42 4.82
N VAL A 93 -0.46 -10.66 3.74
CA VAL A 93 -0.78 -9.23 3.79
C VAL A 93 -2.29 -9.05 3.96
N VAL A 94 -2.68 -8.13 4.83
CA VAL A 94 -4.08 -7.84 5.12
C VAL A 94 -4.80 -7.33 3.88
N THR A 95 -5.99 -7.86 3.61
CA THR A 95 -6.86 -7.34 2.54
C THR A 95 -7.99 -6.51 3.12
N LEU A 96 -8.40 -5.48 2.39
CA LEU A 96 -9.48 -4.58 2.78
C LEU A 96 -10.64 -4.73 1.79
N ASP A 97 -11.82 -5.01 2.32
CA ASP A 97 -13.03 -5.26 1.53
C ASP A 97 -14.29 -4.56 2.08
N ASP A 98 -14.11 -3.60 2.96
CA ASP A 98 -15.18 -3.01 3.75
C ASP A 98 -16.15 -2.13 2.97
N HIS A 99 -15.82 -1.79 1.70
CA HIS A 99 -16.73 -1.06 0.81
C HIS A 99 -16.77 -1.75 -0.56
N ASP A 100 -17.77 -2.58 -0.80
CA ASP A 100 -17.97 -3.29 -2.09
C ASP A 100 -16.71 -4.04 -2.56
N GLY A 101 -15.97 -4.63 -1.63
CA GLY A 101 -14.72 -5.34 -1.90
C GLY A 101 -13.48 -4.42 -1.92
N HIS A 102 -13.64 -3.15 -1.65
CA HIS A 102 -12.57 -2.13 -1.64
C HIS A 102 -12.36 -1.56 -0.24
N PRO A 103 -11.21 -0.92 0.04
CA PRO A 103 -11.08 -0.15 1.27
C PRO A 103 -12.05 1.04 1.26
N SER A 104 -12.61 1.37 2.41
CA SER A 104 -13.48 2.53 2.53
C SER A 104 -12.66 3.80 2.72
N ILE A 105 -12.40 4.51 1.65
CA ILE A 105 -11.70 5.80 1.71
C ILE A 105 -12.52 6.81 2.52
N ARG A 106 -13.86 6.76 2.40
CA ARG A 106 -14.73 7.63 3.20
C ARG A 106 -14.53 7.44 4.70
N SER A 107 -14.37 6.19 5.15
CA SER A 107 -14.13 5.92 6.57
C SER A 107 -12.80 6.48 7.04
N LEU A 108 -11.77 6.41 6.20
CA LEU A 108 -10.47 7.02 6.51
C LEU A 108 -10.59 8.54 6.67
N VAL A 109 -11.30 9.18 5.75
CA VAL A 109 -11.53 10.63 5.83
C VAL A 109 -12.34 10.99 7.08
N ALA A 110 -13.39 10.21 7.38
CA ALA A 110 -14.22 10.42 8.57
C ALA A 110 -13.43 10.25 9.87
N ASP A 111 -12.43 9.37 9.87
CA ASP A 111 -11.55 9.12 11.01
C ASP A 111 -10.33 10.07 11.04
N GLU A 112 -10.39 11.13 10.25
CA GLU A 112 -9.37 12.20 10.21
C GLU A 112 -8.01 11.75 9.65
N TYR A 113 -7.99 10.74 8.77
CA TYR A 113 -6.80 10.41 8.01
C TYR A 113 -6.61 11.38 6.86
N GLU A 114 -5.39 11.85 6.71
CA GLU A 114 -4.95 12.54 5.49
C GLU A 114 -4.72 11.49 4.41
N VAL A 115 -5.47 11.53 3.32
CA VAL A 115 -5.33 10.56 2.22
C VAL A 115 -4.40 11.12 1.17
N ILE A 116 -3.29 10.43 0.93
CA ILE A 116 -2.25 10.85 -0.01
C ILE A 116 -2.07 9.74 -1.04
N THR A 117 -2.21 10.05 -2.31
CA THR A 117 -2.13 9.06 -3.40
C THR A 117 -0.84 9.19 -4.21
N PHE A 118 -0.33 8.06 -4.63
CA PHE A 118 0.86 7.97 -5.49
C PHE A 118 0.63 7.05 -6.68
#